data_8663bc7d6d04cf7de37d606967d3af92
#
_entry.id   8663bc7d6d04cf7de37d606967d3af92
#
_cell.length_a   1.000
_cell.length_b   1.000
_cell.length_c   1.000
_cell.angle_alpha   90.00
_cell.angle_beta   90.00
_cell.angle_gamma   90.00
#
_symmetry.space_group_name_H-M   'P 1'
#
loop_
_entity.id
_entity.type
_entity.pdbx_description
1 polymer ?
#
loop_
_entity_poly.entity_id
_entity_poly.type
_entity_poly.pdbx_seq_one_letter_code
_entity_poly.pdbx_strand_id
1 'polypeptide(L)'
;TGLLYRAVGYQCRLDGSDPDDEAAALAACRFPDSLLADPELRSEATGGLASRVSVHPAVRAALFERQRAFATRAGGAVLDGRDIGTVIAPEAEAKLFITASVPARARRRFLEMQAQGRAVTLGEIEADLEERDRRDRDRAEAPLRAAADAVVLDTSELNREGAIAAALRVVEERL
;
A
#
# COMPACT_ATOMS: atom_id res chain seq x y z
N THR A 1 0.59 -2.64 -6.02
CA THR A 1 2.02 -2.30 -5.91
C THR A 1 2.57 -2.48 -4.50
N GLY A 2 1.79 -2.26 -3.48
CA GLY A 2 2.18 -2.48 -2.08
C GLY A 2 2.78 -3.86 -1.79
N LEU A 3 2.39 -4.89 -2.54
CA LEU A 3 2.94 -6.23 -2.41
C LEU A 3 4.45 -6.29 -2.72
N LEU A 4 4.94 -5.48 -3.64
CA LEU A 4 6.39 -5.41 -3.95
C LEU A 4 7.18 -4.86 -2.78
N TYR A 5 6.72 -3.77 -2.16
CA TYR A 5 7.36 -3.22 -0.96
C TYR A 5 7.26 -4.17 0.24
N ARG A 6 6.16 -4.94 0.33
CA ARG A 6 6.03 -6.00 1.34
C ARG A 6 7.05 -7.11 1.11
N ALA A 7 7.28 -7.51 -0.14
CA ALA A 7 8.30 -8.50 -0.48
C ALA A 7 9.71 -8.01 -0.13
N VAL A 8 10.06 -6.75 -0.41
CA VAL A 8 11.35 -6.17 -0.02
C VAL A 8 11.50 -6.17 1.52
N GLY A 9 10.52 -5.65 2.25
CA GLY A 9 10.58 -5.63 3.72
C GLY A 9 10.66 -7.04 4.33
N TYR A 10 9.93 -7.98 3.77
CA TYR A 10 9.97 -9.38 4.20
C TYR A 10 11.31 -10.05 3.88
N GLN A 11 11.88 -9.75 2.71
CA GLN A 11 13.23 -10.23 2.34
C GLN A 11 14.28 -9.69 3.31
N CYS A 12 14.23 -8.41 3.70
CA CYS A 12 15.11 -7.88 4.76
C CYS A 12 15.01 -8.71 6.05
N ARG A 13 13.78 -9.08 6.46
CA ARG A 13 13.57 -9.93 7.65
C ARG A 13 14.19 -11.32 7.47
N LEU A 14 14.03 -11.95 6.30
CA LEU A 14 14.60 -13.25 6.00
C LEU A 14 16.14 -13.22 6.01
N ASP A 15 16.73 -12.14 5.53
CA ASP A 15 18.18 -11.92 5.48
C ASP A 15 18.76 -11.47 6.84
N GLY A 16 17.89 -11.20 7.84
CA GLY A 16 18.32 -10.65 9.14
C GLY A 16 18.88 -9.24 9.04
N SER A 17 18.50 -8.48 8.01
CA SER A 17 18.99 -7.13 7.75
C SER A 17 17.99 -6.05 8.21
N ASP A 18 18.49 -4.83 8.43
CA ASP A 18 17.66 -3.72 8.89
C ASP A 18 16.92 -3.07 7.69
N PRO A 19 15.58 -3.05 7.68
CA PRO A 19 14.81 -2.37 6.65
C PRO A 19 14.96 -0.83 6.63
N ASP A 20 15.54 -0.23 7.67
CA ASP A 20 15.85 1.22 7.71
C ASP A 20 17.24 1.53 7.10
N ASP A 21 18.05 0.51 6.81
CA ASP A 21 19.28 0.66 6.03
C ASP A 21 18.95 0.60 4.54
N GLU A 22 19.13 1.71 3.82
CA GLU A 22 18.83 1.81 2.39
C GLU A 22 19.61 0.80 1.55
N ALA A 23 20.87 0.53 1.88
CA ALA A 23 21.69 -0.42 1.10
C ALA A 23 21.19 -1.86 1.27
N ALA A 24 20.82 -2.24 2.50
CA ALA A 24 20.22 -3.53 2.78
C ALA A 24 18.84 -3.68 2.10
N ALA A 25 17.99 -2.67 2.21
CA ALA A 25 16.68 -2.65 1.57
C ALA A 25 16.77 -2.70 0.03
N LEU A 26 17.75 -2.01 -0.56
CA LEU A 26 18.03 -2.09 -2.00
C LEU A 26 18.50 -3.48 -2.42
N ALA A 27 19.37 -4.12 -1.64
CA ALA A 27 19.79 -5.51 -1.91
C ALA A 27 18.58 -6.46 -1.86
N ALA A 28 17.66 -6.28 -0.92
CA ALA A 28 16.45 -7.06 -0.77
C ALA A 28 15.45 -6.88 -1.93
N CYS A 29 15.59 -5.86 -2.80
CA CYS A 29 14.80 -5.73 -4.02
C CYS A 29 15.01 -6.88 -5.03
N ARG A 30 16.07 -7.69 -4.86
CA ARG A 30 16.37 -8.87 -5.67
C ARG A 30 15.62 -10.13 -5.22
N PHE A 31 14.59 -9.97 -4.38
CA PHE A 31 13.79 -11.10 -3.90
C PHE A 31 13.28 -11.98 -5.06
N PRO A 32 13.16 -13.30 -4.87
CA PRO A 32 12.66 -14.21 -5.90
C PRO A 32 11.15 -14.00 -6.13
N ASP A 33 10.68 -14.15 -7.37
CA ASP A 33 9.27 -13.98 -7.72
C ASP A 33 8.33 -14.90 -6.94
N SER A 34 8.80 -16.08 -6.55
CA SER A 34 8.07 -17.03 -5.72
C SER A 34 7.66 -16.43 -4.37
N LEU A 35 8.43 -15.45 -3.84
CA LEU A 35 8.10 -14.77 -2.60
C LEU A 35 6.76 -14.04 -2.66
N LEU A 36 6.34 -13.57 -3.85
CA LEU A 36 5.06 -12.86 -4.02
C LEU A 36 3.83 -13.72 -3.72
N ALA A 37 3.98 -15.04 -3.71
CA ALA A 37 2.92 -15.98 -3.33
C ALA A 37 2.87 -16.27 -1.82
N ASP A 38 3.87 -15.82 -1.05
CA ASP A 38 3.94 -16.09 0.39
C ASP A 38 2.78 -15.38 1.14
N PRO A 39 1.95 -16.13 1.89
CA PRO A 39 0.85 -15.55 2.65
C PRO A 39 1.30 -14.54 3.71
N GLU A 40 2.53 -14.66 4.22
CA GLU A 40 3.11 -13.75 5.20
C GLU A 40 3.24 -12.31 4.67
N LEU A 41 3.28 -12.12 3.37
CA LEU A 41 3.25 -10.79 2.78
C LEU A 41 1.96 -10.01 3.11
N ARG A 42 0.89 -10.70 3.50
CA ARG A 42 -0.38 -10.06 3.91
C ARG A 42 -0.45 -9.75 5.39
N SER A 43 0.55 -10.17 6.18
CA SER A 43 0.59 -9.90 7.62
C SER A 43 0.76 -8.41 7.93
N GLU A 44 0.36 -8.02 9.15
CA GLU A 44 0.56 -6.67 9.67
C GLU A 44 2.03 -6.32 9.80
N ALA A 45 2.80 -7.23 10.39
CA ALA A 45 4.23 -7.06 10.58
C ALA A 45 4.92 -6.73 9.25
N THR A 46 4.61 -7.48 8.20
CA THR A 46 5.15 -7.21 6.86
C THR A 46 4.64 -5.88 6.28
N GLY A 47 3.42 -5.46 6.64
CA GLY A 47 2.92 -4.12 6.30
C GLY A 47 3.73 -2.99 6.93
N GLY A 48 4.17 -3.15 8.17
CA GLY A 48 5.07 -2.23 8.86
C GLY A 48 6.45 -2.15 8.18
N LEU A 49 7.03 -3.32 7.84
CA LEU A 49 8.30 -3.38 7.10
C LEU A 49 8.21 -2.69 5.72
N ALA A 50 7.12 -2.92 4.99
CA ALA A 50 6.88 -2.25 3.70
C ALA A 50 6.87 -0.72 3.83
N SER A 51 6.28 -0.18 4.89
CA SER A 51 6.27 1.26 5.14
C SER A 51 7.68 1.79 5.42
N ARG A 52 8.52 1.02 6.14
CA ARG A 52 9.92 1.38 6.43
C ARG A 52 10.77 1.41 5.15
N VAL A 53 10.76 0.35 4.34
CA VAL A 53 11.58 0.29 3.11
C VAL A 53 11.09 1.26 2.03
N SER A 54 9.83 1.67 2.05
CA SER A 54 9.25 2.56 1.02
C SER A 54 9.71 4.02 1.11
N VAL A 55 10.40 4.41 2.18
CA VAL A 55 10.97 5.76 2.33
C VAL A 55 12.28 5.92 1.55
N HIS A 56 12.95 4.81 1.22
CA HIS A 56 14.25 4.82 0.53
C HIS A 56 14.11 5.11 -0.96
N PRO A 57 14.71 6.20 -1.49
CA PRO A 57 14.64 6.53 -2.91
C PRO A 57 15.19 5.42 -3.81
N ALA A 58 16.29 4.75 -3.42
CA ALA A 58 16.89 3.67 -4.20
C ALA A 58 15.96 2.45 -4.34
N VAL A 59 15.23 2.09 -3.28
CA VAL A 59 14.22 1.01 -3.32
C VAL A 59 13.08 1.37 -4.26
N ARG A 60 12.60 2.62 -4.21
CA ARG A 60 11.54 3.11 -5.08
C ARG A 60 11.95 3.07 -6.54
N ALA A 61 13.17 3.54 -6.85
CA ALA A 61 13.73 3.50 -8.21
C ALA A 61 13.85 2.05 -8.73
N ALA A 62 14.35 1.12 -7.90
CA ALA A 62 14.50 -0.28 -8.26
C ALA A 62 13.15 -0.98 -8.57
N LEU A 63 12.05 -0.57 -7.92
CA LEU A 63 10.72 -1.14 -8.15
C LEU A 63 9.89 -0.40 -9.19
N PHE A 64 10.31 0.79 -9.62
CA PHE A 64 9.52 1.67 -10.50
C PHE A 64 9.19 1.01 -11.84
N GLU A 65 10.20 0.51 -12.56
CA GLU A 65 10.02 -0.10 -13.88
C GLU A 65 9.08 -1.31 -13.82
N ARG A 66 9.16 -2.11 -12.78
CA ARG A 66 8.27 -3.26 -12.59
C ARG A 66 6.82 -2.84 -12.39
N GLN A 67 6.58 -1.75 -11.66
CA GLN A 67 5.25 -1.18 -11.46
C GLN A 67 4.71 -0.56 -12.77
N ARG A 68 5.55 0.16 -13.50
CA ARG A 68 5.20 0.77 -14.79
C ARG A 68 4.84 -0.29 -15.83
N ALA A 69 5.66 -1.31 -15.99
CA ALA A 69 5.39 -2.41 -16.92
C ALA A 69 4.03 -3.10 -16.64
N PHE A 70 3.67 -3.24 -15.36
CA PHE A 70 2.36 -3.76 -14.99
C PHE A 70 1.23 -2.77 -15.30
N ALA A 71 1.43 -1.48 -15.05
CA ALA A 71 0.43 -0.44 -15.29
C ALA A 71 0.09 -0.28 -16.78
N THR A 72 1.09 -0.42 -17.65
CA THR A 72 0.97 -0.18 -19.10
C THR A 72 0.77 -1.44 -19.93
N ARG A 73 0.52 -2.59 -19.30
CA ARG A 73 0.34 -3.87 -20.01
C ARG A 73 -0.89 -3.84 -20.90
N ALA A 74 -0.85 -4.56 -22.02
CA ALA A 74 -2.00 -4.78 -22.90
C ALA A 74 -3.17 -5.44 -22.14
N GLY A 75 -4.38 -4.96 -22.37
CA GLY A 75 -5.60 -5.41 -21.68
C GLY A 75 -5.91 -4.66 -20.40
N GLY A 76 -5.12 -3.64 -20.06
CA GLY A 76 -5.33 -2.79 -18.90
C GLY A 76 -4.83 -3.38 -17.58
N ALA A 77 -4.87 -2.57 -16.54
CA ALA A 77 -4.45 -2.95 -15.19
C ALA A 77 -5.21 -2.16 -14.12
N VAL A 78 -5.40 -2.78 -12.96
CA VAL A 78 -5.84 -2.09 -11.74
C VAL A 78 -4.70 -2.14 -10.73
N LEU A 79 -4.30 -0.99 -10.23
CA LEU A 79 -3.22 -0.86 -9.25
C LEU A 79 -3.74 -0.22 -7.98
N ASP A 80 -3.29 -0.74 -6.85
CA ASP A 80 -3.45 -0.09 -5.56
C ASP A 80 -2.08 0.32 -4.98
N GLY A 81 -2.04 1.43 -4.26
CA GLY A 81 -0.81 1.93 -3.64
C GLY A 81 -1.00 3.33 -3.06
N ARG A 82 0.12 4.03 -2.83
CA ARG A 82 0.13 5.36 -2.20
C ARG A 82 0.35 6.51 -3.18
N ASP A 83 1.01 6.22 -4.28
CA ASP A 83 1.51 7.18 -5.25
C ASP A 83 1.20 6.76 -6.70
N ILE A 84 0.23 5.87 -6.89
CA ILE A 84 -0.09 5.31 -8.20
C ILE A 84 -0.50 6.42 -9.16
N GLY A 85 -1.47 7.23 -8.81
CA GLY A 85 -1.99 8.29 -9.67
C GLY A 85 -1.08 9.53 -9.78
N THR A 86 -0.03 9.63 -8.94
CA THR A 86 0.88 10.80 -8.94
C THR A 86 2.25 10.50 -9.53
N VAL A 87 2.72 9.24 -9.45
CA VAL A 87 4.08 8.84 -9.85
C VAL A 87 4.08 7.65 -10.80
N ILE A 88 3.38 6.55 -10.44
CA ILE A 88 3.47 5.29 -11.18
C ILE A 88 2.68 5.34 -12.50
N ALA A 89 1.45 5.82 -12.45
CA ALA A 89 0.54 5.90 -13.59
C ALA A 89 -0.21 7.25 -13.59
N PRO A 90 0.50 8.38 -13.75
CA PRO A 90 -0.13 9.70 -13.77
C PRO A 90 -1.07 9.90 -14.98
N GLU A 91 -0.93 9.09 -16.00
CA GLU A 91 -1.76 9.06 -17.21
C GLU A 91 -2.97 8.10 -17.12
N ALA A 92 -3.19 7.42 -15.99
CA ALA A 92 -4.31 6.50 -15.83
C ALA A 92 -5.66 7.21 -16.08
N GLU A 93 -6.55 6.55 -16.80
CA GLU A 93 -7.87 7.08 -17.21
C GLU A 93 -8.80 7.28 -16.00
N ALA A 94 -8.78 6.35 -15.05
CA ALA A 94 -9.55 6.43 -13.82
C ALA A 94 -8.60 6.43 -12.59
N LYS A 95 -8.70 7.47 -11.76
CA LYS A 95 -7.93 7.61 -10.52
C LYS A 95 -8.85 7.83 -9.34
N LEU A 96 -8.76 6.94 -8.36
CA LEU A 96 -9.48 7.03 -7.11
C LEU A 96 -8.49 7.21 -5.95
N PHE A 97 -8.73 8.22 -5.13
CA PHE A 97 -8.06 8.36 -3.85
C PHE A 97 -9.01 7.90 -2.76
N ILE A 98 -8.85 6.62 -2.36
CA ILE A 98 -9.72 6.01 -1.35
C ILE A 98 -9.18 6.34 0.03
N THR A 99 -10.04 6.92 0.86
CA THR A 99 -9.73 7.27 2.24
C THR A 99 -10.75 6.72 3.21
N ALA A 100 -10.40 6.69 4.48
CA ALA A 100 -11.29 6.48 5.61
C ALA A 100 -10.63 7.03 6.87
N SER A 101 -11.42 7.46 7.84
CA SER A 101 -10.92 7.93 9.15
C SER A 101 -10.12 6.85 9.86
N VAL A 102 -9.16 7.24 10.70
CA VAL A 102 -8.35 6.28 11.50
C VAL A 102 -9.24 5.37 12.33
N PRO A 103 -10.24 5.87 13.08
CA PRO A 103 -11.15 5.00 13.84
C PRO A 103 -11.90 3.99 12.97
N ALA A 104 -12.40 4.38 11.79
CA ALA A 104 -13.10 3.46 10.89
C ALA A 104 -12.18 2.34 10.40
N ARG A 105 -10.94 2.67 10.00
CA ARG A 105 -9.94 1.68 9.58
C ARG A 105 -9.50 0.77 10.71
N ALA A 106 -9.26 1.34 11.88
CA ALA A 106 -8.87 0.58 13.07
C ALA A 106 -9.95 -0.42 13.48
N ARG A 107 -11.23 -0.01 13.47
CA ARG A 107 -12.35 -0.89 13.77
C ARG A 107 -12.45 -2.06 12.80
N ARG A 108 -12.32 -1.80 11.47
CA ARG A 108 -12.33 -2.86 10.45
C ARG A 108 -11.22 -3.86 10.70
N ARG A 109 -10.01 -3.36 10.96
CA ARG A 109 -8.84 -4.17 11.20
C ARG A 109 -8.92 -4.95 12.52
N PHE A 110 -9.45 -4.34 13.56
CA PHE A 110 -9.69 -5.01 14.85
C PHE A 110 -10.60 -6.23 14.68
N LEU A 111 -11.71 -6.07 13.95
CA LEU A 111 -12.65 -7.18 13.69
C LEU A 111 -12.00 -8.30 12.87
N GLU A 112 -11.18 -7.95 11.88
CA GLU A 112 -10.43 -8.91 11.06
C GLU A 112 -9.43 -9.71 11.92
N MET A 113 -8.63 -9.02 12.76
CA MET A 113 -7.64 -9.65 13.63
C MET A 113 -8.29 -10.49 14.72
N GLN A 114 -9.43 -10.04 15.27
CA GLN A 114 -10.21 -10.79 16.23
C GLN A 114 -10.76 -12.08 15.62
N ALA A 115 -11.26 -12.04 14.38
CA ALA A 115 -11.71 -13.22 13.66
C ALA A 115 -10.60 -14.25 13.40
N GLN A 116 -9.32 -13.78 13.36
CA GLN A 116 -8.13 -14.63 13.26
C GLN A 116 -7.61 -15.12 14.62
N GLY A 117 -8.33 -14.82 15.72
CA GLY A 117 -7.92 -15.22 17.08
C GLY A 117 -6.72 -14.45 17.65
N ARG A 118 -6.38 -13.28 17.08
CA ARG A 118 -5.24 -12.47 17.54
C ARG A 118 -5.66 -11.57 18.70
N ALA A 119 -4.88 -11.56 19.75
CA ALA A 119 -5.06 -10.67 20.89
C ALA A 119 -4.43 -9.30 20.59
N VAL A 120 -5.28 -8.33 20.27
CA VAL A 120 -4.89 -6.94 19.97
C VAL A 120 -5.93 -6.00 20.58
N THR A 121 -5.54 -4.77 20.89
CA THR A 121 -6.46 -3.72 21.32
C THR A 121 -6.73 -2.73 20.19
N LEU A 122 -7.89 -2.09 20.23
CA LEU A 122 -8.25 -1.07 19.25
C LEU A 122 -7.26 0.11 19.28
N GLY A 123 -6.82 0.52 20.50
CA GLY A 123 -5.87 1.62 20.64
C GLY A 123 -4.49 1.34 20.05
N GLU A 124 -3.98 0.10 20.17
CA GLU A 124 -2.73 -0.29 19.51
C GLU A 124 -2.85 -0.18 17.99
N ILE A 125 -3.97 -0.63 17.43
CA ILE A 125 -4.21 -0.57 15.99
C ILE A 125 -4.35 0.90 15.52
N GLU A 126 -5.02 1.76 16.28
CA GLU A 126 -5.13 3.19 15.96
C GLU A 126 -3.76 3.86 15.94
N ALA A 127 -2.94 3.64 16.97
CA ALA A 127 -1.59 4.20 17.05
C ALA A 127 -0.70 3.75 15.87
N ASP A 128 -0.75 2.46 15.53
CA ASP A 128 0.00 1.91 14.39
C ASP A 128 -0.45 2.52 13.05
N LEU A 129 -1.75 2.73 12.86
CA LEU A 129 -2.30 3.34 11.66
C LEU A 129 -1.92 4.83 11.55
N GLU A 130 -1.97 5.59 12.66
CA GLU A 130 -1.56 6.99 12.69
C GLU A 130 -0.08 7.15 12.36
N GLU A 131 0.78 6.34 12.97
CA GLU A 131 2.23 6.34 12.71
C GLU A 131 2.53 6.01 11.25
N ARG A 132 1.85 5.03 10.69
CA ARG A 132 1.98 4.66 9.28
C ARG A 132 1.51 5.78 8.35
N ASP A 133 0.34 6.37 8.62
CA ASP A 133 -0.20 7.48 7.84
C ASP A 133 0.73 8.69 7.86
N ARG A 134 1.34 8.96 9.01
CA ARG A 134 2.34 10.02 9.15
C ARG A 134 3.54 9.76 8.24
N ARG A 135 4.13 8.57 8.33
CA ARG A 135 5.27 8.18 7.47
C ARG A 135 4.92 8.28 5.98
N ASP A 136 3.76 7.78 5.58
CA ASP A 136 3.32 7.77 4.17
C ASP A 136 3.06 9.21 3.66
N ARG A 137 2.61 10.14 4.50
CA ARG A 137 2.37 11.56 4.14
C ARG A 137 3.63 12.40 4.13
N ASP A 138 4.51 12.20 5.13
CA ASP A 138 5.64 13.09 5.40
C ASP A 138 6.91 12.67 4.65
N ARG A 139 6.92 11.54 3.97
CA ARG A 139 8.09 11.11 3.19
C ARG A 139 8.41 12.13 2.08
N ALA A 140 9.70 12.41 1.89
CA ALA A 140 10.18 13.37 0.90
C ALA A 140 9.86 12.94 -0.54
N GLU A 141 9.98 11.62 -0.81
CA GLU A 141 9.73 11.05 -2.13
C GLU A 141 8.33 10.46 -2.22
N ALA A 142 7.56 10.91 -3.22
CA ALA A 142 6.23 10.42 -3.56
C ALA A 142 5.28 10.31 -2.34
N PRO A 143 5.01 11.40 -1.63
CA PRO A 143 4.14 11.40 -0.46
C PRO A 143 2.73 10.91 -0.81
N LEU A 144 2.03 10.35 0.17
CA LEU A 144 0.63 9.96 0.03
C LEU A 144 -0.24 11.22 -0.16
N ARG A 145 -0.67 11.44 -1.40
CA ARG A 145 -1.58 12.53 -1.77
C ARG A 145 -2.44 12.15 -2.95
N ALA A 146 -3.63 12.73 -3.03
CA ALA A 146 -4.48 12.60 -4.21
C ALA A 146 -3.82 13.26 -5.42
N ALA A 147 -3.91 12.62 -6.60
CA ALA A 147 -3.62 13.29 -7.86
C ALA A 147 -4.67 14.39 -8.09
N ALA A 148 -4.32 15.44 -8.84
CA ALA A 148 -5.21 16.59 -9.07
C ALA A 148 -6.52 16.20 -9.77
N ASP A 149 -6.49 15.14 -10.57
CA ASP A 149 -7.61 14.60 -11.33
C ASP A 149 -8.23 13.34 -10.68
N ALA A 150 -7.80 12.96 -9.48
CA ALA A 150 -8.35 11.83 -8.76
C ALA A 150 -9.70 12.19 -8.10
N VAL A 151 -10.63 11.26 -8.15
CA VAL A 151 -11.86 11.32 -7.35
C VAL A 151 -11.54 10.85 -5.94
N VAL A 152 -11.82 11.69 -4.95
CA VAL A 152 -11.66 11.33 -3.53
C VAL A 152 -12.91 10.58 -3.08
N LEU A 153 -12.73 9.35 -2.61
CA LEU A 153 -13.80 8.51 -2.08
C LEU A 153 -13.55 8.22 -0.61
N ASP A 154 -14.31 8.90 0.26
CA ASP A 154 -14.31 8.60 1.70
C ASP A 154 -15.23 7.38 1.96
N THR A 155 -14.66 6.35 2.53
CA THR A 155 -15.36 5.11 2.85
C THR A 155 -15.60 4.94 4.35
N SER A 156 -15.45 5.99 5.17
CA SER A 156 -15.55 5.89 6.63
C SER A 156 -16.86 5.27 7.08
N GLU A 157 -17.98 5.70 6.48
CA GLU A 157 -19.33 5.25 6.80
C GLU A 157 -19.86 4.14 5.87
N LEU A 158 -19.03 3.67 4.92
CA LEU A 158 -19.45 2.65 3.97
C LEU A 158 -19.06 1.25 4.45
N ASN A 159 -19.96 0.29 4.24
CA ASN A 159 -19.58 -1.11 4.29
C ASN A 159 -18.80 -1.51 3.01
N ARG A 160 -18.29 -2.73 2.98
CA ARG A 160 -17.48 -3.23 1.85
C ARG A 160 -18.23 -3.14 0.51
N GLU A 161 -19.50 -3.53 0.48
CA GLU A 161 -20.31 -3.56 -0.73
C GLU A 161 -20.60 -2.14 -1.24
N GLY A 162 -20.94 -1.23 -0.33
CA GLY A 162 -21.15 0.19 -0.65
C GLY A 162 -19.88 0.86 -1.17
N ALA A 163 -18.72 0.57 -0.59
CA ALA A 163 -17.45 1.09 -1.05
C ALA A 163 -17.09 0.58 -2.46
N ILE A 164 -17.31 -0.71 -2.74
CA ILE A 164 -17.11 -1.31 -4.07
C ILE A 164 -18.06 -0.67 -5.09
N ALA A 165 -19.35 -0.57 -4.77
CA ALA A 165 -20.33 0.02 -5.67
C ALA A 165 -20.02 1.50 -5.98
N ALA A 166 -19.57 2.26 -4.99
CA ALA A 166 -19.15 3.64 -5.19
C ALA A 166 -17.90 3.75 -6.08
N ALA A 167 -16.91 2.88 -5.86
CA ALA A 167 -15.70 2.84 -6.68
C ALA A 167 -16.01 2.47 -8.14
N LEU A 168 -16.86 1.48 -8.37
CA LEU A 168 -17.25 1.06 -9.71
C LEU A 168 -17.93 2.19 -10.49
N ARG A 169 -18.88 2.91 -9.88
CA ARG A 169 -19.52 4.07 -10.52
C ARG A 169 -18.51 5.11 -10.99
N VAL A 170 -17.51 5.43 -10.15
CA VAL A 170 -16.47 6.39 -10.55
C VAL A 170 -15.67 5.89 -11.75
N VAL A 171 -15.38 4.60 -11.81
CA VAL A 171 -14.64 4.00 -12.94
C VAL A 171 -15.50 4.03 -14.20
N GLU A 172 -16.78 3.64 -14.13
CA GLU A 172 -17.72 3.63 -15.26
C GLU A 172 -17.94 5.04 -15.84
N GLU A 173 -17.92 6.08 -15.01
CA GLU A 173 -18.04 7.48 -15.43
C GLU A 173 -16.77 8.02 -16.12
N ARG A 174 -15.64 7.32 -16.02
CA ARG A 174 -14.33 7.77 -16.54
C ARG A 174 -13.84 6.98 -17.74
N LEU A 175 -14.40 5.81 -18.01
CA LEU A 175 -14.09 4.95 -19.15
C LEU A 175 -15.17 5.05 -20.21
#